data_84661a7905ee7a352d3eb028ec82214b
#
_entry.id   84661a7905ee7a352d3eb028ec82214b
#
_cell.length_a   1.000
_cell.length_b   1.000
_cell.length_c   1.000
_cell.angle_alpha   90.00
_cell.angle_beta   90.00
_cell.angle_gamma   90.00
#
_symmetry.space_group_name_H-M   'P 1'
#
loop_
_entity.id
_entity.type
_entity.pdbx_description
1 polymer ?
#
loop_
_entity_poly.entity_id
_entity_poly.type
_entity_poly.pdbx_seq_one_letter_code
_entity_poly.pdbx_strand_id
1 'polypeptide(L)'
;RGELVLSFDRSVTYGKLIKKVCDINEVGYDIKVPRQLGKNMCVPYGATLNGALVPNTVTKSLHTEKTFTPSLMDFDFRKFPNYMDIRNQIKVLSSFRKPVILIDDILHKGHRIKALDPLFREADIEIKQIVVAILSGQGKELMDIQERDVEYIYFLPNLKNWFNENSLYPFMGGDYVYREGSSDEYILPSINFILPYASPGFVRNTDPENIYTLSETCIKNAIRIFET
;
A
#
# COMPACT_ATOMS: atom_id res chain seq x y z
N ARG A 1 9.81 -0.62 -30.60
CA ARG A 1 10.19 -1.50 -29.48
C ARG A 1 9.03 -1.52 -28.50
N GLY A 2 8.39 -2.68 -28.32
CA GLY A 2 7.35 -2.84 -27.30
C GLY A 2 7.92 -2.78 -25.89
N GLU A 3 7.11 -2.34 -24.93
CA GLU A 3 7.44 -2.42 -23.52
C GLU A 3 7.05 -3.79 -22.96
N LEU A 4 7.83 -4.30 -22.03
CA LEU A 4 7.50 -5.54 -21.32
C LEU A 4 6.46 -5.24 -20.25
N VAL A 5 5.33 -5.94 -20.31
CA VAL A 5 4.28 -5.90 -19.28
C VAL A 5 4.35 -7.18 -18.47
N LEU A 6 4.46 -7.05 -17.14
CA LEU A 6 4.49 -8.16 -16.20
C LEU A 6 3.23 -8.11 -15.34
N SER A 7 2.56 -9.24 -15.20
CA SER A 7 1.45 -9.43 -14.27
C SER A 7 1.87 -10.36 -13.13
N PHE A 8 1.54 -9.99 -11.91
CA PHE A 8 1.86 -10.78 -10.73
C PHE A 8 0.57 -11.25 -10.05
N ASP A 9 0.47 -12.56 -9.85
CA ASP A 9 -0.64 -13.12 -9.10
C ASP A 9 -0.57 -12.67 -7.63
N ARG A 10 -1.68 -12.12 -7.15
CA ARG A 10 -1.80 -11.54 -5.82
C ARG A 10 -1.64 -12.58 -4.71
N SER A 11 -2.30 -13.73 -4.85
CA SER A 11 -2.32 -14.78 -3.83
C SER A 11 -0.95 -15.42 -3.68
N VAL A 12 -0.28 -15.69 -4.81
CA VAL A 12 1.10 -16.21 -4.83
C VAL A 12 2.06 -15.22 -4.18
N THR A 13 1.91 -13.93 -4.50
CA THR A 13 2.76 -12.87 -3.96
C THR A 13 2.59 -12.73 -2.45
N TYR A 14 1.34 -12.76 -1.95
CA TYR A 14 1.06 -12.71 -0.51
C TYR A 14 1.62 -13.92 0.23
N GLY A 15 1.44 -15.12 -0.31
CA GLY A 15 2.02 -16.32 0.27
C GLY A 15 3.54 -16.20 0.44
N LYS A 16 4.23 -15.66 -0.57
CA LYS A 16 5.68 -15.42 -0.51
C LYS A 16 6.06 -14.34 0.50
N LEU A 17 5.29 -13.24 0.62
CA LEU A 17 5.52 -12.20 1.63
C LEU A 17 5.37 -12.77 3.05
N ILE A 18 4.30 -13.49 3.30
CA ILE A 18 4.05 -14.15 4.61
C ILE A 18 5.20 -15.10 4.95
N LYS A 19 5.63 -15.90 3.96
CA LYS A 19 6.78 -16.79 4.14
C LYS A 19 8.02 -16.02 4.57
N LYS A 20 8.36 -14.99 3.88
CA LYS A 20 9.53 -14.19 4.18
C LYS A 20 9.49 -13.61 5.61
N VAL A 21 8.34 -13.14 6.05
CA VAL A 21 8.17 -12.66 7.43
C VAL A 21 8.36 -13.76 8.46
N CYS A 22 7.81 -14.95 8.19
CA CYS A 22 8.02 -16.11 9.10
C CYS A 22 9.51 -16.50 9.17
N ASP A 23 10.20 -16.50 8.02
CA ASP A 23 11.64 -16.80 7.94
C ASP A 23 12.46 -15.76 8.75
N ILE A 24 12.17 -14.47 8.61
CA ILE A 24 12.82 -13.38 9.38
C ILE A 24 12.55 -13.51 10.88
N ASN A 25 11.36 -13.94 11.25
CA ASN A 25 10.96 -14.16 12.65
C ASN A 25 11.38 -15.53 13.21
N GLU A 26 11.97 -16.39 12.38
CA GLU A 26 12.33 -17.77 12.75
C GLU A 26 11.15 -18.56 13.34
N VAL A 27 9.95 -18.36 12.77
CA VAL A 27 8.72 -19.02 13.21
C VAL A 27 8.17 -19.98 12.17
N GLY A 28 7.51 -21.04 12.64
CA GLY A 28 6.89 -22.02 11.76
C GLY A 28 5.67 -21.47 11.02
N TYR A 29 5.44 -22.01 9.84
CA TYR A 29 4.26 -21.74 9.00
C TYR A 29 2.98 -22.38 9.53
N ASP A 30 3.12 -23.46 10.31
CA ASP A 30 1.99 -24.20 10.79
C ASP A 30 1.44 -23.57 12.08
N ILE A 31 0.19 -23.15 12.03
CA ILE A 31 -0.53 -22.59 13.17
C ILE A 31 -0.74 -23.64 14.29
N LYS A 32 -0.58 -24.92 13.98
CA LYS A 32 -0.79 -26.04 14.92
C LYS A 32 0.38 -26.30 15.87
N VAL A 33 1.55 -25.73 15.62
CA VAL A 33 2.73 -25.89 16.48
C VAL A 33 2.60 -25.02 17.74
N PRO A 34 3.10 -25.46 18.93
CA PRO A 34 3.06 -24.64 20.13
C PRO A 34 3.57 -23.23 19.91
N ARG A 35 2.79 -22.27 20.32
CA ARG A 35 2.85 -20.87 19.93
C ARG A 35 4.09 -20.17 20.49
N GLN A 36 5.17 -20.24 19.78
CA GLN A 36 6.29 -19.34 20.00
C GLN A 36 6.10 -18.15 19.08
N LEU A 37 5.70 -17.01 19.65
CA LEU A 37 5.57 -15.77 18.89
C LEU A 37 6.94 -15.25 18.47
N GLY A 38 7.06 -14.82 17.23
CA GLY A 38 8.24 -14.16 16.71
C GLY A 38 8.63 -12.92 17.51
N LYS A 39 9.92 -12.59 17.47
CA LYS A 39 10.49 -11.43 18.19
C LYS A 39 9.94 -10.11 17.65
N ASN A 40 9.76 -10.03 16.34
CA ASN A 40 9.32 -8.83 15.65
C ASN A 40 7.80 -8.88 15.38
N MET A 41 7.18 -7.70 15.25
CA MET A 41 5.81 -7.62 14.77
C MET A 41 5.78 -7.30 13.28
N CYS A 42 4.77 -7.79 12.59
CA CYS A 42 4.51 -7.51 11.19
C CYS A 42 3.58 -6.30 11.06
N VAL A 43 3.99 -5.29 10.31
CA VAL A 43 3.21 -4.08 10.06
C VAL A 43 3.01 -3.89 8.56
N PRO A 44 1.94 -4.48 7.99
CA PRO A 44 1.56 -4.19 6.61
C PRO A 44 1.03 -2.76 6.47
N TYR A 45 1.39 -2.11 5.37
CA TYR A 45 0.74 -0.87 4.98
C TYR A 45 -0.61 -1.14 4.31
N GLY A 46 -1.67 -0.60 4.92
CA GLY A 46 -3.03 -0.74 4.40
C GLY A 46 -3.46 -2.19 4.19
N ALA A 47 -3.93 -2.48 3.00
CA ALA A 47 -4.42 -3.79 2.59
C ALA A 47 -3.33 -4.67 1.91
N THR A 48 -2.05 -4.39 2.09
CA THR A 48 -0.96 -5.13 1.41
C THR A 48 -1.04 -6.63 1.61
N LEU A 49 -1.47 -7.11 2.79
CA LEU A 49 -1.73 -8.52 3.03
C LEU A 49 -3.22 -8.88 3.01
N ASN A 50 -4.08 -7.98 2.59
CA ASN A 50 -5.54 -8.18 2.52
C ASN A 50 -6.16 -8.73 3.82
N GLY A 51 -5.70 -8.22 4.96
CA GLY A 51 -6.15 -8.67 6.28
C GLY A 51 -5.62 -10.04 6.71
N ALA A 52 -4.79 -10.71 5.90
CA ALA A 52 -4.18 -11.98 6.29
C ALA A 52 -3.26 -11.80 7.50
N LEU A 53 -3.39 -12.71 8.46
CA LEU A 53 -2.51 -12.77 9.60
C LEU A 53 -1.26 -13.59 9.27
N VAL A 54 -0.10 -13.10 9.72
CA VAL A 54 1.14 -13.86 9.61
C VAL A 54 1.21 -14.87 10.75
N PRO A 55 1.40 -16.17 10.46
CA PRO A 55 1.49 -17.21 11.49
C PRO A 55 2.52 -16.86 12.57
N ASN A 56 2.17 -17.15 13.82
CA ASN A 56 3.05 -16.96 14.98
C ASN A 56 3.70 -15.58 15.11
N THR A 57 3.09 -14.54 14.48
CA THR A 57 3.61 -13.19 14.45
C THR A 57 2.51 -12.20 14.83
N VAL A 58 2.82 -11.25 15.71
CA VAL A 58 1.92 -10.13 16.00
C VAL A 58 1.79 -9.31 14.72
N THR A 59 0.58 -9.21 14.20
CA THR A 59 0.32 -8.47 12.94
C THR A 59 -0.67 -7.34 13.19
N LYS A 60 -0.29 -6.12 12.80
CA LYS A 60 -1.13 -4.93 12.91
C LYS A 60 -0.86 -3.99 11.75
N SER A 61 -1.84 -3.78 10.90
CA SER A 61 -1.72 -2.89 9.73
C SER A 61 -1.70 -1.41 10.14
N LEU A 62 -0.98 -0.60 9.36
CA LEU A 62 -0.97 0.85 9.43
C LEU A 62 -1.73 1.41 8.23
N HIS A 63 -2.88 2.01 8.50
CA HIS A 63 -3.82 2.45 7.48
C HIS A 63 -3.60 3.91 7.10
N THR A 64 -3.01 4.10 5.93
CA THR A 64 -2.73 5.42 5.35
C THR A 64 -3.25 5.49 3.92
N GLU A 65 -3.60 6.69 3.49
CA GLU A 65 -3.92 6.97 2.09
C GLU A 65 -3.15 8.19 1.59
N LYS A 66 -3.07 8.32 0.27
CA LYS A 66 -2.53 9.51 -0.37
C LYS A 66 -3.61 10.57 -0.49
N THR A 67 -3.26 11.82 -0.17
CA THR A 67 -4.09 12.99 -0.42
C THR A 67 -3.36 13.90 -1.36
N PHE A 68 -3.90 14.10 -2.54
CA PHE A 68 -3.25 14.85 -3.61
C PHE A 68 -3.43 16.37 -3.43
N THR A 69 -2.48 17.11 -3.96
CA THR A 69 -2.65 18.56 -4.21
C THR A 69 -3.67 18.78 -5.33
N PRO A 70 -4.27 19.97 -5.45
CA PRO A 70 -5.20 20.30 -6.55
C PRO A 70 -4.62 20.10 -7.96
N SER A 71 -3.31 20.26 -8.11
CA SER A 71 -2.59 20.00 -9.37
C SER A 71 -2.39 18.51 -9.66
N LEU A 72 -2.64 17.64 -8.71
CA LEU A 72 -2.38 16.18 -8.75
C LEU A 72 -0.90 15.81 -8.97
N MET A 73 0.00 16.77 -8.88
CA MET A 73 1.45 16.57 -9.10
C MET A 73 2.17 16.12 -7.83
N ASP A 74 1.54 16.34 -6.68
CA ASP A 74 2.13 16.02 -5.38
C ASP A 74 1.06 15.50 -4.42
N PHE A 75 1.49 14.83 -3.36
CA PHE A 75 0.60 14.23 -2.38
C PHE A 75 1.25 14.13 -1.00
N ASP A 76 0.40 14.09 0.04
CA ASP A 76 0.78 13.72 1.40
C ASP A 76 0.13 12.41 1.81
N PHE A 77 0.65 11.81 2.87
CA PHE A 77 -0.01 10.70 3.54
C PHE A 77 -0.87 11.19 4.70
N ARG A 78 -2.11 10.73 4.73
CA ARG A 78 -3.03 10.93 5.86
C ARG A 78 -3.60 9.59 6.31
N LYS A 79 -4.36 9.62 7.39
CA LYS A 79 -5.11 8.44 7.83
C LYS A 79 -6.10 8.00 6.75
N PHE A 80 -6.29 6.71 6.61
CA PHE A 80 -7.40 6.17 5.83
C PHE A 80 -8.74 6.55 6.50
N PRO A 81 -9.83 6.82 5.76
CA PRO A 81 -11.14 7.12 6.33
C PRO A 81 -11.54 6.12 7.41
N ASN A 82 -12.18 6.60 8.48
CA ASN A 82 -12.64 5.83 9.64
C ASN A 82 -11.55 5.15 10.48
N TYR A 83 -10.28 5.39 10.20
CA TYR A 83 -9.19 4.99 11.09
C TYR A 83 -8.72 6.16 11.97
N MET A 84 -8.04 5.84 13.05
CA MET A 84 -7.35 6.83 13.89
C MET A 84 -6.31 7.59 13.05
N ASP A 85 -5.94 8.79 13.48
CA ASP A 85 -4.81 9.49 12.86
C ASP A 85 -3.53 8.65 12.93
N ILE A 86 -2.58 8.93 12.02
CA ILE A 86 -1.37 8.11 11.84
C ILE A 86 -0.54 8.06 13.13
N ARG A 87 -0.42 9.18 13.87
CA ARG A 87 0.33 9.21 15.13
C ARG A 87 -0.27 8.30 16.18
N ASN A 88 -1.61 8.25 16.29
CA ASN A 88 -2.29 7.36 17.21
C ASN A 88 -2.18 5.90 16.79
N GLN A 89 -2.25 5.60 15.50
CA GLN A 89 -1.98 4.25 15.00
C GLN A 89 -0.56 3.80 15.38
N ILE A 90 0.45 4.67 15.20
CA ILE A 90 1.85 4.37 15.55
C ILE A 90 2.03 4.21 17.07
N LYS A 91 1.37 5.03 17.90
CA LYS A 91 1.35 4.82 19.35
C LYS A 91 0.81 3.45 19.76
N VAL A 92 -0.22 2.96 19.06
CA VAL A 92 -0.72 1.59 19.26
C VAL A 92 0.36 0.56 18.90
N LEU A 93 1.09 0.76 17.79
CA LEU A 93 2.20 -0.14 17.43
C LEU A 93 3.30 -0.12 18.51
N SER A 94 3.70 1.04 19.01
CA SER A 94 4.70 1.19 20.08
C SER A 94 4.31 0.46 21.36
N SER A 95 3.01 0.34 21.68
CA SER A 95 2.55 -0.36 22.89
C SER A 95 2.90 -1.85 22.92
N PHE A 96 3.15 -2.46 21.78
CA PHE A 96 3.59 -3.87 21.69
C PHE A 96 5.05 -4.06 22.08
N ARG A 97 5.86 -3.00 22.14
CA ARG A 97 7.29 -3.03 22.51
C ARG A 97 8.09 -4.06 21.70
N LYS A 98 7.81 -4.19 20.43
CA LYS A 98 8.49 -5.10 19.51
C LYS A 98 9.09 -4.33 18.34
N PRO A 99 10.29 -4.73 17.86
CA PRO A 99 10.78 -4.27 16.57
C PRO A 99 9.79 -4.61 15.46
N VAL A 100 9.80 -3.86 14.39
CA VAL A 100 8.81 -3.91 13.33
C VAL A 100 9.42 -4.44 12.03
N ILE A 101 8.72 -5.37 11.39
CA ILE A 101 8.92 -5.72 10.00
C ILE A 101 7.83 -4.98 9.21
N LEU A 102 8.24 -3.98 8.43
CA LEU A 102 7.32 -3.24 7.55
C LEU A 102 7.07 -4.02 6.27
N ILE A 103 5.80 -4.10 5.85
CA ILE A 103 5.43 -4.76 4.60
C ILE A 103 4.75 -3.77 3.67
N ASP A 104 5.25 -3.68 2.44
CA ASP A 104 4.65 -2.88 1.38
C ASP A 104 4.52 -3.68 0.07
N ASP A 105 3.68 -3.20 -0.83
CA ASP A 105 3.50 -3.77 -2.15
C ASP A 105 4.67 -3.43 -3.08
N ILE A 106 5.02 -2.15 -3.19
CA ILE A 106 6.07 -1.67 -4.09
C ILE A 106 6.96 -0.63 -3.41
N LEU A 107 8.28 -0.84 -3.49
CA LEU A 107 9.26 0.18 -3.14
C LEU A 107 9.93 0.72 -4.40
N HIS A 108 9.62 1.97 -4.73
CA HIS A 108 10.20 2.68 -5.88
C HIS A 108 10.86 4.00 -5.44
N LYS A 109 10.09 5.05 -5.21
CA LYS A 109 10.62 6.35 -4.77
C LYS A 109 10.66 6.54 -3.24
N GLY A 110 10.15 5.57 -2.50
CA GLY A 110 10.17 5.58 -1.03
C GLY A 110 9.37 6.69 -0.35
N HIS A 111 8.39 7.27 -1.03
CA HIS A 111 7.60 8.39 -0.48
C HIS A 111 6.95 8.04 0.86
N ARG A 112 6.38 6.82 0.99
CA ARG A 112 5.74 6.38 2.23
C ARG A 112 6.75 6.23 3.36
N ILE A 113 7.90 5.64 3.09
CA ILE A 113 8.98 5.50 4.06
C ILE A 113 9.43 6.89 4.53
N LYS A 114 9.72 7.80 3.60
CA LYS A 114 10.15 9.17 3.93
C LYS A 114 9.13 9.91 4.80
N ALA A 115 7.84 9.71 4.54
CA ALA A 115 6.77 10.38 5.30
C ALA A 115 6.55 9.79 6.69
N LEU A 116 6.75 8.48 6.86
CA LEU A 116 6.40 7.77 8.10
C LEU A 116 7.59 7.53 9.04
N ASP A 117 8.81 7.44 8.52
CA ASP A 117 10.02 7.25 9.34
C ASP A 117 10.16 8.23 10.52
N PRO A 118 9.91 9.54 10.35
CA PRO A 118 9.97 10.46 11.47
C PRO A 118 9.01 10.09 12.60
N LEU A 119 7.83 9.59 12.25
CA LEU A 119 6.80 9.21 13.23
C LEU A 119 7.17 7.89 13.96
N PHE A 120 7.79 6.94 13.28
CA PHE A 120 8.32 5.73 13.92
C PHE A 120 9.44 6.06 14.90
N ARG A 121 10.37 6.97 14.52
CA ARG A 121 11.44 7.42 15.40
C ARG A 121 10.91 8.18 16.61
N GLU A 122 9.94 9.08 16.41
CA GLU A 122 9.29 9.82 17.52
C GLU A 122 8.62 8.87 18.53
N ALA A 123 8.12 7.73 18.06
CA ALA A 123 7.49 6.71 18.89
C ALA A 123 8.46 5.66 19.45
N ASP A 124 9.77 5.82 19.24
CA ASP A 124 10.83 4.87 19.64
C ASP A 124 10.57 3.45 19.13
N ILE A 125 10.15 3.34 17.87
CA ILE A 125 9.93 2.04 17.22
C ILE A 125 11.11 1.71 16.31
N GLU A 126 11.79 0.60 16.60
CA GLU A 126 12.82 0.04 15.73
C GLU A 126 12.20 -0.60 14.50
N ILE A 127 12.57 -0.14 13.31
CA ILE A 127 12.26 -0.83 12.05
C ILE A 127 13.38 -1.82 11.79
N LYS A 128 13.11 -3.09 12.08
CA LYS A 128 14.09 -4.18 11.93
C LYS A 128 14.34 -4.55 10.48
N GLN A 129 13.27 -4.57 9.68
CA GLN A 129 13.33 -5.00 8.29
C GLN A 129 12.22 -4.36 7.47
N ILE A 130 12.50 -4.11 6.20
CA ILE A 130 11.48 -3.76 5.21
C ILE A 130 11.36 -4.94 4.24
N VAL A 131 10.13 -5.38 3.99
CA VAL A 131 9.81 -6.47 3.07
C VAL A 131 8.82 -5.97 2.05
N VAL A 132 9.14 -6.11 0.77
CA VAL A 132 8.27 -5.62 -0.31
C VAL A 132 7.98 -6.70 -1.35
N ALA A 133 6.80 -6.63 -1.97
CA ALA A 133 6.52 -7.54 -3.06
C ALA A 133 7.40 -7.22 -4.27
N ILE A 134 7.47 -5.95 -4.65
CA ILE A 134 8.27 -5.49 -5.79
C ILE A 134 9.26 -4.42 -5.34
N LEU A 135 10.53 -4.66 -5.63
CA LEU A 135 11.59 -3.69 -5.45
C LEU A 135 12.06 -3.18 -6.82
N SER A 136 12.06 -1.87 -7.03
CA SER A 136 12.67 -1.27 -8.23
C SER A 136 14.15 -0.95 -8.03
N GLY A 137 14.87 -0.69 -9.14
CA GLY A 137 16.26 -0.22 -9.06
C GLY A 137 16.39 1.07 -8.25
N GLN A 138 15.50 2.06 -8.46
CA GLN A 138 15.48 3.30 -7.66
C GLN A 138 15.17 3.03 -6.18
N GLY A 139 14.26 2.10 -5.90
CA GLY A 139 13.96 1.70 -4.52
C GLY A 139 15.15 1.04 -3.83
N LYS A 140 15.90 0.20 -4.56
CA LYS A 140 17.13 -0.42 -4.05
C LYS A 140 18.20 0.63 -3.75
N GLU A 141 18.47 1.50 -4.70
CA GLU A 141 19.44 2.59 -4.52
C GLU A 141 19.10 3.47 -3.31
N LEU A 142 17.82 3.79 -3.11
CA LEU A 142 17.36 4.53 -1.94
C LEU A 142 17.66 3.80 -0.63
N MET A 143 17.45 2.49 -0.58
CA MET A 143 17.74 1.70 0.62
C MET A 143 19.22 1.58 0.88
N ASP A 144 20.01 1.37 -0.16
CA ASP A 144 21.48 1.33 -0.07
C ASP A 144 22.05 2.67 0.48
N ILE A 145 21.55 3.83 -0.01
CA ILE A 145 21.93 5.16 0.50
C ILE A 145 21.53 5.36 1.97
N GLN A 146 20.42 4.77 2.40
CA GLN A 146 19.95 4.86 3.79
C GLN A 146 20.54 3.80 4.71
N GLU A 147 21.43 2.94 4.20
CA GLU A 147 22.01 1.80 4.91
C GLU A 147 20.94 0.91 5.55
N ARG A 148 19.85 0.66 4.81
CA ARG A 148 18.71 -0.12 5.28
C ARG A 148 18.55 -1.40 4.49
N ASP A 149 18.41 -2.50 5.21
CA ASP A 149 18.12 -3.79 4.60
C ASP A 149 16.67 -3.82 4.09
N VAL A 150 16.53 -4.28 2.83
CA VAL A 150 15.24 -4.54 2.21
C VAL A 150 15.19 -5.93 1.60
N GLU A 151 14.19 -6.69 1.98
CA GLU A 151 13.86 -7.97 1.39
C GLU A 151 12.74 -7.82 0.37
N TYR A 152 12.76 -8.59 -0.68
CA TYR A 152 11.78 -8.49 -1.77
C TYR A 152 11.42 -9.85 -2.36
N ILE A 153 10.27 -9.91 -3.03
CA ILE A 153 9.85 -11.09 -3.77
C ILE A 153 10.29 -11.00 -5.23
N TYR A 154 10.13 -9.82 -5.84
CA TYR A 154 10.49 -9.56 -7.23
C TYR A 154 11.36 -8.32 -7.33
N PHE A 155 12.45 -8.41 -8.09
CA PHE A 155 13.30 -7.26 -8.38
C PHE A 155 13.12 -6.81 -9.83
N LEU A 156 12.71 -5.57 -10.02
CA LEU A 156 12.48 -4.96 -11.33
C LEU A 156 13.36 -3.71 -11.48
N PRO A 157 14.62 -3.86 -11.94
CA PRO A 157 15.59 -2.76 -11.95
C PRO A 157 15.11 -1.56 -12.77
N ASN A 158 14.41 -1.81 -13.88
CA ASN A 158 13.94 -0.80 -14.82
C ASN A 158 12.42 -0.57 -14.73
N LEU A 159 11.85 -0.67 -13.53
CA LEU A 159 10.43 -0.40 -13.33
C LEU A 159 10.10 1.05 -13.72
N LYS A 160 9.27 1.23 -14.75
CA LYS A 160 8.84 2.54 -15.23
C LYS A 160 7.50 2.95 -14.61
N ASN A 161 6.50 2.11 -14.78
CA ASN A 161 5.14 2.35 -14.33
C ASN A 161 4.55 1.08 -13.73
N TRP A 162 3.58 1.26 -12.87
CA TRP A 162 2.75 0.16 -12.36
C TRP A 162 1.34 0.66 -12.11
N PHE A 163 0.41 -0.26 -12.13
CA PHE A 163 -0.99 -0.02 -11.80
C PHE A 163 -1.58 -1.28 -11.19
N ASN A 164 -2.59 -1.10 -10.38
CA ASN A 164 -3.43 -2.20 -9.95
C ASN A 164 -4.42 -2.54 -11.07
N GLU A 165 -4.86 -3.79 -11.15
CA GLU A 165 -5.89 -4.22 -12.09
C GLU A 165 -7.11 -3.28 -12.08
N ASN A 166 -7.55 -2.87 -10.89
CA ASN A 166 -8.68 -1.97 -10.70
C ASN A 166 -8.50 -0.61 -11.40
N SER A 167 -7.26 -0.12 -11.49
CA SER A 167 -6.95 1.16 -12.13
C SER A 167 -7.03 1.12 -13.66
N LEU A 168 -7.19 -0.07 -14.24
CA LEU A 168 -7.43 -0.23 -15.68
C LEU A 168 -8.86 0.10 -16.11
N TYR A 169 -9.78 0.21 -15.16
CA TYR A 169 -11.21 0.42 -15.42
C TYR A 169 -11.67 1.79 -14.94
N PRO A 170 -11.16 2.90 -15.52
CA PRO A 170 -11.48 4.25 -15.05
C PRO A 170 -12.96 4.59 -15.16
N PHE A 171 -13.66 4.05 -16.15
CA PHE A 171 -15.11 4.23 -16.34
C PHE A 171 -15.97 3.45 -15.31
N MET A 172 -15.39 2.46 -14.63
CA MET A 172 -16.03 1.72 -13.54
C MET A 172 -15.56 2.18 -12.16
N GLY A 173 -14.84 3.28 -12.09
CA GLY A 173 -14.32 3.81 -10.85
C GLY A 173 -12.93 3.25 -10.45
N GLY A 174 -12.22 2.58 -11.36
CA GLY A 174 -10.86 2.08 -11.12
C GLY A 174 -10.77 1.17 -9.91
N ASP A 175 -10.67 1.73 -8.71
CA ASP A 175 -10.56 0.98 -7.46
C ASP A 175 -11.90 0.36 -6.99
N TYR A 176 -12.95 0.49 -7.80
CA TYR A 176 -14.34 0.17 -7.48
C TYR A 176 -14.81 -1.17 -8.05
N VAL A 177 -13.96 -2.13 -8.17
CA VAL A 177 -14.38 -3.47 -8.58
C VAL A 177 -14.91 -4.22 -7.36
N TYR A 178 -16.23 -4.30 -7.24
CA TYR A 178 -16.87 -5.18 -6.28
C TYR A 178 -16.57 -6.64 -6.67
N ARG A 179 -15.87 -7.35 -5.79
CA ARG A 179 -15.73 -8.80 -5.92
C ARG A 179 -16.72 -9.47 -4.97
N GLU A 180 -17.49 -10.39 -5.49
CA GLU A 180 -18.43 -11.20 -4.72
C GLU A 180 -17.71 -11.86 -3.54
N GLY A 181 -18.18 -11.63 -2.32
CA GLY A 181 -17.57 -12.11 -1.08
C GLY A 181 -16.56 -11.15 -0.41
N SER A 182 -16.33 -9.97 -0.96
CA SER A 182 -15.56 -8.91 -0.30
C SER A 182 -16.52 -8.09 0.56
N SER A 183 -16.25 -8.06 1.87
CA SER A 183 -16.98 -7.23 2.84
C SER A 183 -16.45 -5.80 2.92
N ASP A 184 -15.78 -5.33 1.87
CA ASP A 184 -15.13 -4.03 1.88
C ASP A 184 -16.19 -2.91 1.90
N GLU A 185 -16.50 -2.44 3.09
CA GLU A 185 -17.38 -1.30 3.35
C GLU A 185 -16.79 0.02 2.81
N TYR A 186 -15.54 0.01 2.33
CA TYR A 186 -14.81 1.20 1.92
C TYR A 186 -14.28 1.07 0.51
N ILE A 187 -15.13 1.43 -0.42
CA ILE A 187 -14.76 1.54 -1.82
C ILE A 187 -14.30 2.97 -2.07
N LEU A 188 -13.00 3.15 -2.31
CA LEU A 188 -12.47 4.43 -2.75
C LEU A 188 -12.67 4.56 -4.25
N PRO A 189 -13.42 5.56 -4.70
CA PRO A 189 -13.52 5.82 -6.13
C PRO A 189 -12.15 6.19 -6.68
N SER A 190 -11.87 5.72 -7.90
CA SER A 190 -10.70 6.18 -8.65
C SER A 190 -10.77 7.69 -8.88
N ILE A 191 -9.63 8.34 -8.96
CA ILE A 191 -9.53 9.73 -9.38
C ILE A 191 -10.13 9.97 -10.78
N ASN A 192 -10.20 8.93 -11.60
CA ASN A 192 -10.79 8.98 -12.95
C ASN A 192 -12.31 8.89 -12.96
N PHE A 193 -12.90 8.48 -11.84
CA PHE A 193 -14.35 8.34 -11.75
C PHE A 193 -14.82 8.56 -10.31
N ILE A 194 -15.61 9.61 -10.10
CA ILE A 194 -16.21 9.95 -8.81
C ILE A 194 -17.70 9.82 -8.93
N LEU A 195 -18.26 8.90 -8.13
CA LEU A 195 -19.71 8.71 -8.09
C LEU A 195 -20.40 9.97 -7.54
N PRO A 196 -21.59 10.32 -8.03
CA PRO A 196 -22.29 11.55 -7.62
C PRO A 196 -22.53 11.67 -6.11
N TYR A 197 -22.58 10.55 -5.38
CA TYR A 197 -22.77 10.49 -3.95
C TYR A 197 -21.48 10.31 -3.15
N ALA A 198 -20.33 10.18 -3.81
CA ALA A 198 -19.04 10.04 -3.16
C ALA A 198 -18.46 11.42 -2.79
N SER A 199 -17.88 11.52 -1.61
CA SER A 199 -17.13 12.71 -1.23
C SER A 199 -15.70 12.66 -1.81
N PRO A 200 -15.29 13.63 -2.63
CA PRO A 200 -13.96 13.66 -3.24
C PRO A 200 -12.88 14.11 -2.25
N GLY A 201 -12.80 13.46 -1.10
CA GLY A 201 -11.91 13.86 0.00
C GLY A 201 -10.43 13.56 -0.21
N PHE A 202 -10.04 12.92 -1.32
CA PHE A 202 -8.64 12.56 -1.60
C PHE A 202 -7.81 13.67 -2.26
N VAL A 203 -8.45 14.82 -2.58
CA VAL A 203 -7.76 16.02 -3.06
C VAL A 203 -7.96 17.15 -2.05
N ARG A 204 -6.85 17.75 -1.60
CA ARG A 204 -6.87 18.80 -0.58
C ARG A 204 -7.34 20.13 -1.18
N ASN A 205 -8.11 20.89 -0.38
CA ASN A 205 -8.44 22.29 -0.67
C ASN A 205 -8.96 22.52 -2.09
N THR A 206 -9.65 21.57 -2.64
CA THR A 206 -10.23 21.64 -3.98
C THR A 206 -11.74 21.60 -3.88
N ASP A 207 -12.39 22.45 -4.65
CA ASP A 207 -13.81 22.44 -4.81
C ASP A 207 -14.26 21.09 -5.39
N PRO A 208 -15.23 20.40 -4.75
CA PRO A 208 -15.78 19.16 -5.27
C PRO A 208 -16.19 19.21 -6.74
N GLU A 209 -16.76 20.34 -7.22
CA GLU A 209 -17.16 20.50 -8.61
C GLU A 209 -15.99 20.39 -9.59
N ASN A 210 -14.82 20.90 -9.22
CA ASN A 210 -13.61 20.76 -10.04
C ASN A 210 -13.15 19.29 -10.16
N ILE A 211 -13.31 18.52 -9.10
CA ILE A 211 -13.00 17.07 -9.11
C ILE A 211 -13.99 16.30 -9.98
N TYR A 212 -15.28 16.64 -9.92
CA TYR A 212 -16.29 16.04 -10.80
C TYR A 212 -16.04 16.38 -12.27
N THR A 213 -15.66 17.61 -12.57
CA THR A 213 -15.29 18.04 -13.92
C THR A 213 -14.09 17.27 -14.45
N LEU A 214 -13.05 17.07 -13.63
CA LEU A 214 -11.91 16.21 -13.96
C LEU A 214 -12.35 14.77 -14.24
N SER A 215 -13.17 14.20 -13.37
CA SER A 215 -13.69 12.85 -13.53
C SER A 215 -14.50 12.69 -14.82
N GLU A 216 -15.38 13.64 -15.13
CA GLU A 216 -16.14 13.65 -16.37
C GLU A 216 -15.23 13.70 -17.60
N THR A 217 -14.18 14.52 -17.55
CA THR A 217 -13.19 14.61 -18.63
C THR A 217 -12.45 13.29 -18.83
N CYS A 218 -12.04 12.63 -17.74
CA CYS A 218 -11.39 11.31 -17.79
C CYS A 218 -12.31 10.25 -18.39
N ILE A 219 -13.59 10.24 -18.02
CA ILE A 219 -14.59 9.32 -18.58
C ILE A 219 -14.78 9.56 -20.08
N LYS A 220 -14.95 10.82 -20.50
CA LYS A 220 -15.08 11.17 -21.93
C LYS A 220 -13.86 10.72 -22.73
N ASN A 221 -12.65 10.87 -22.18
CA ASN A 221 -11.44 10.40 -22.83
C ASN A 221 -11.38 8.86 -22.91
N ALA A 222 -11.80 8.17 -21.87
CA ALA A 222 -11.88 6.71 -21.88
C ALA A 222 -12.88 6.21 -22.95
N ILE A 223 -14.07 6.81 -23.05
CA ILE A 223 -15.06 6.49 -24.09
C ILE A 223 -14.44 6.62 -25.49
N ARG A 224 -13.77 7.75 -25.77
CA ARG A 224 -13.13 7.97 -27.08
C ARG A 224 -12.09 6.90 -27.43
N ILE A 225 -11.34 6.41 -26.44
CA ILE A 225 -10.37 5.33 -26.65
C ILE A 225 -11.04 4.02 -27.06
N PHE A 226 -12.23 3.75 -26.53
CA PHE A 226 -12.97 2.53 -26.85
C PHE A 226 -13.82 2.62 -28.13
N GLU A 227 -14.04 3.81 -28.65
CA GLU A 227 -14.76 4.04 -29.90
C GLU A 227 -13.83 4.02 -31.12
N THR A 228 -12.52 3.96 -30.95
CA THR A 228 -11.49 3.92 -31.99
C THR A 228 -11.05 2.50 -32.27
#